data_3812925acdcfc788604f91345f8dfc76
#
_entry.id   3812925acdcfc788604f91345f8dfc76
#
_cell.length_a   1.000
_cell.length_b   1.000
_cell.length_c   1.000
_cell.angle_alpha   90.00
_cell.angle_beta   90.00
_cell.angle_gamma   90.00
#
_symmetry.space_group_name_H-M   'P 1'
#
loop_
_entity.id
_entity.type
_entity.pdbx_description
1 polymer ?
#
loop_
_entity_poly.entity_id
_entity_poly.type
_entity_poly.pdbx_seq_one_letter_code
_entity_poly.pdbx_strand_id
1 'polypeptide(L)'
;MKKPGLLVLLTIALMVASFACASTPAAPTAVEVFVPTSIPPTPSNTPKAPPSMATETSQPPTEVPTLPAPTKPPVATEAPPPTEPSEPTTEELAILSFTVVVGDVEGGKKLTFSWETAGATRATLISGTSQRFPQRWEVGPSGTYEVGPETTGYRNPPMTLIAYDSLGNEVSETIQADWPCEYAYFFEPAPEACPLYDPSETWAAEQPFENGRMVWLEEVRGETFVTQRQILVFYNDGKYEQYQDTWMEGQAESDPLIVPPSGLYQPVRGFGKLWRETAGVRDKLGWATVPELGFDSSWQQRFQESLPSVAYVRIFDGRVIEIDGWGWVTGGTWKFVTP
;
A
#
# COMPACT_ATOMS: atom_id res chain seq x y z
N MET A 1 -47.49 45.10 -14.71
CA MET A 1 -47.48 45.18 -13.23
C MET A 1 -46.19 44.57 -12.73
N LYS A 2 -45.24 45.41 -12.29
CA LYS A 2 -43.90 45.06 -11.83
C LYS A 2 -43.96 44.79 -10.33
N LYS A 3 -43.35 43.67 -9.86
CA LYS A 3 -43.03 43.47 -8.43
C LYS A 3 -41.51 43.61 -8.23
N PRO A 4 -41.03 44.38 -7.24
CA PRO A 4 -39.64 44.54 -6.97
C PRO A 4 -39.08 43.42 -6.05
N GLY A 5 -37.90 42.92 -6.39
CA GLY A 5 -37.15 41.99 -5.57
C GLY A 5 -36.50 42.66 -4.36
N LEU A 6 -36.62 42.03 -3.21
CA LEU A 6 -36.00 42.43 -1.95
C LEU A 6 -34.61 41.81 -1.85
N LEU A 7 -33.60 42.69 -1.90
CA LEU A 7 -32.17 42.36 -1.69
C LEU A 7 -31.91 42.38 -0.16
N VAL A 8 -31.65 41.22 0.45
CA VAL A 8 -31.23 41.14 1.86
C VAL A 8 -29.73 41.10 1.90
N LEU A 9 -29.10 42.20 2.30
CA LEU A 9 -27.71 42.33 2.65
C LEU A 9 -27.49 41.82 4.08
N LEU A 10 -26.83 40.69 4.23
CA LEU A 10 -26.37 40.16 5.52
C LEU A 10 -24.98 40.69 5.84
N THR A 11 -24.90 41.69 6.72
CA THR A 11 -23.64 42.19 7.29
C THR A 11 -23.24 41.33 8.47
N ILE A 12 -22.14 40.59 8.33
CA ILE A 12 -21.48 39.84 9.44
C ILE A 12 -20.55 40.82 10.14
N ALA A 13 -20.91 41.19 11.37
CA ALA A 13 -20.02 41.94 12.27
C ALA A 13 -19.04 40.97 12.96
N LEU A 14 -17.74 41.14 12.69
CA LEU A 14 -16.66 40.40 13.34
C LEU A 14 -16.35 41.11 14.68
N MET A 15 -16.78 40.51 15.80
CA MET A 15 -16.29 40.92 17.13
C MET A 15 -14.99 40.22 17.45
N VAL A 16 -13.88 40.95 17.42
CA VAL A 16 -12.59 40.50 17.97
C VAL A 16 -12.57 40.88 19.44
N ALA A 17 -12.74 39.91 20.33
CA ALA A 17 -12.51 40.09 21.75
C ALA A 17 -11.05 39.76 22.06
N SER A 18 -10.28 40.81 22.35
CA SER A 18 -8.88 40.74 22.84
C SER A 18 -8.88 40.43 24.32
N PHE A 19 -8.58 39.18 24.70
CA PHE A 19 -8.24 38.82 26.07
C PHE A 19 -6.73 38.95 26.26
N ALA A 20 -6.29 39.99 26.95
CA ALA A 20 -4.93 40.14 27.46
C ALA A 20 -4.84 39.35 28.78
N CYS A 21 -4.23 38.16 28.76
CA CYS A 21 -3.78 37.47 29.96
C CYS A 21 -2.31 37.85 30.20
N ALA A 22 -2.07 38.54 31.31
CA ALA A 22 -0.72 38.79 31.83
C ALA A 22 -0.17 37.46 32.40
N SER A 23 0.83 36.88 31.74
CA SER A 23 1.58 35.74 32.23
C SER A 23 2.78 36.23 33.05
N THR A 24 2.81 35.87 34.34
CA THR A 24 3.93 35.99 35.24
C THR A 24 5.04 35.02 34.79
N PRO A 25 6.30 35.42 34.66
CA PRO A 25 7.37 34.52 34.30
C PRO A 25 7.72 33.60 35.47
N ALA A 26 7.59 32.27 35.24
CA ALA A 26 8.13 31.27 36.16
C ALA A 26 9.66 31.19 36.02
N ALA A 27 10.33 31.07 37.15
CA ALA A 27 11.78 30.93 37.22
C ALA A 27 12.27 29.67 36.50
N PRO A 28 13.44 29.68 35.85
CA PRO A 28 13.95 28.50 35.16
C PRO A 28 14.42 27.46 36.17
N THR A 29 13.80 26.25 36.10
CA THR A 29 14.28 25.04 36.75
C THR A 29 15.54 24.56 36.03
N ALA A 30 16.61 24.36 36.78
CA ALA A 30 17.88 23.85 36.25
C ALA A 30 17.66 22.48 35.58
N VAL A 31 17.96 22.40 34.30
CA VAL A 31 18.03 21.14 33.55
C VAL A 31 19.39 20.52 33.84
N GLU A 32 19.41 19.37 34.53
CA GLU A 32 20.60 18.53 34.58
C GLU A 32 20.94 18.03 33.19
N VAL A 33 22.09 18.50 32.70
CA VAL A 33 22.66 18.06 31.42
C VAL A 33 23.30 16.68 31.67
N PHE A 34 22.66 15.62 31.22
CA PHE A 34 23.29 14.32 31.09
C PHE A 34 24.35 14.37 29.98
N VAL A 35 25.61 14.30 30.36
CA VAL A 35 26.74 14.13 29.45
C VAL A 35 26.78 12.65 29.06
N PRO A 36 26.62 12.28 27.79
CA PRO A 36 26.75 10.88 27.40
C PRO A 36 28.24 10.48 27.45
N THR A 37 28.52 9.42 28.21
CA THR A 37 29.81 8.77 28.30
C THR A 37 30.20 8.24 26.92
N SER A 38 31.38 8.64 26.43
CA SER A 38 31.95 8.24 25.15
C SER A 38 32.11 6.72 25.03
N ILE A 39 31.51 6.15 23.99
CA ILE A 39 31.71 4.76 23.57
C ILE A 39 33.09 4.65 22.91
N PRO A 40 33.93 3.69 23.26
CA PRO A 40 35.22 3.48 22.60
C PRO A 40 35.03 3.02 21.15
N PRO A 41 35.92 3.41 20.21
CA PRO A 41 35.79 3.06 18.81
C PRO A 41 36.03 1.58 18.57
N THR A 42 35.12 0.94 17.87
CA THR A 42 35.24 -0.42 17.34
C THR A 42 36.37 -0.47 16.29
N PRO A 43 37.25 -1.45 16.28
CA PRO A 43 38.31 -1.54 15.28
C PRO A 43 37.74 -1.85 13.91
N SER A 44 38.04 -0.98 12.95
CA SER A 44 37.72 -1.13 11.53
C SER A 44 38.61 -2.20 10.91
N ASN A 45 38.04 -3.33 10.52
CA ASN A 45 38.70 -4.31 9.68
C ASN A 45 38.58 -3.90 8.21
N THR A 46 39.62 -3.26 7.69
CA THR A 46 39.75 -2.98 6.25
C THR A 46 40.16 -4.27 5.54
N PRO A 47 39.42 -4.76 4.56
CA PRO A 47 39.84 -5.87 3.73
C PRO A 47 40.95 -5.40 2.79
N LYS A 48 42.09 -6.14 2.84
CA LYS A 48 43.26 -5.99 1.97
C LYS A 48 42.89 -6.44 0.56
N ALA A 49 43.05 -5.57 -0.43
CA ALA A 49 42.87 -5.88 -1.85
C ALA A 49 43.80 -6.99 -2.34
N PRO A 50 43.34 -7.92 -3.18
CA PRO A 50 44.20 -8.90 -3.83
C PRO A 50 44.98 -8.26 -4.98
N PRO A 51 46.18 -8.80 -5.28
CA PRO A 51 47.05 -8.26 -6.33
C PRO A 51 46.51 -8.58 -7.73
N SER A 52 46.56 -7.58 -8.60
CA SER A 52 46.27 -7.65 -10.02
C SER A 52 47.33 -8.52 -10.73
N MET A 53 46.89 -9.62 -11.33
CA MET A 53 47.71 -10.34 -12.32
C MET A 53 47.32 -9.83 -13.72
N ALA A 54 48.29 -9.19 -14.37
CA ALA A 54 48.23 -8.88 -15.78
C ALA A 54 48.43 -10.17 -16.57
N THR A 55 47.45 -10.51 -17.42
CA THR A 55 47.60 -11.55 -18.43
C THR A 55 47.74 -10.88 -19.79
N GLU A 56 48.93 -10.95 -20.35
CA GLU A 56 49.18 -10.62 -21.76
C GLU A 56 48.53 -11.68 -22.64
N THR A 57 47.58 -11.23 -23.50
CA THR A 57 47.03 -12.08 -24.55
C THR A 57 47.68 -11.70 -25.86
N SER A 58 48.51 -12.60 -26.37
CA SER A 58 49.13 -12.53 -27.69
C SER A 58 48.07 -12.68 -28.79
N GLN A 59 48.06 -11.72 -29.71
CA GLN A 59 47.24 -11.68 -30.91
C GLN A 59 47.82 -12.63 -31.99
N PRO A 60 47.02 -13.48 -32.64
CA PRO A 60 47.46 -14.26 -33.81
C PRO A 60 47.55 -13.40 -35.08
N PRO A 61 48.42 -13.79 -36.04
CA PRO A 61 48.69 -12.97 -37.21
C PRO A 61 47.54 -12.97 -38.23
N THR A 62 47.31 -11.80 -38.79
CA THR A 62 46.32 -11.53 -39.82
C THR A 62 46.72 -12.21 -41.13
N GLU A 63 45.91 -13.12 -41.66
CA GLU A 63 46.04 -13.66 -42.98
C GLU A 63 45.65 -12.62 -44.06
N VAL A 64 46.52 -12.50 -45.07
CA VAL A 64 46.34 -11.63 -46.24
C VAL A 64 45.33 -12.26 -47.19
N PRO A 65 44.25 -11.56 -47.64
CA PRO A 65 43.34 -12.14 -48.60
C PRO A 65 43.94 -12.19 -49.99
N THR A 66 44.00 -13.39 -50.54
CA THR A 66 44.36 -13.64 -51.96
C THR A 66 43.19 -13.23 -52.86
N LEU A 67 43.48 -12.35 -53.86
CA LEU A 67 42.52 -11.95 -54.90
C LEU A 67 42.15 -13.15 -55.77
N PRO A 68 40.82 -13.38 -56.01
CA PRO A 68 40.40 -14.37 -56.99
C PRO A 68 40.54 -13.86 -58.43
N ALA A 69 40.89 -14.78 -59.31
CA ALA A 69 41.05 -14.56 -60.75
C ALA A 69 39.74 -14.15 -61.44
N PRO A 70 39.80 -13.42 -62.57
CA PRO A 70 38.60 -12.92 -63.24
C PRO A 70 37.80 -14.05 -63.89
N THR A 71 36.53 -14.14 -63.50
CA THR A 71 35.57 -15.09 -64.01
C THR A 71 34.93 -14.53 -65.26
N LYS A 72 34.81 -15.39 -66.26
CA LYS A 72 34.20 -15.16 -67.61
C LYS A 72 32.73 -14.64 -67.47
N PRO A 73 32.27 -13.69 -68.34
CA PRO A 73 30.91 -13.14 -68.25
C PRO A 73 29.83 -14.24 -68.41
N PRO A 74 28.78 -14.23 -67.61
CA PRO A 74 27.66 -15.15 -67.75
C PRO A 74 26.83 -14.75 -69.03
N VAL A 75 26.39 -15.78 -69.71
CA VAL A 75 25.39 -15.71 -70.79
C VAL A 75 24.11 -15.09 -70.25
N ALA A 76 23.54 -14.11 -70.99
CA ALA A 76 22.29 -13.49 -70.64
C ALA A 76 21.17 -14.54 -70.55
N THR A 77 20.71 -14.80 -69.34
CA THR A 77 19.49 -15.59 -69.04
C THR A 77 18.30 -14.64 -69.21
N GLU A 78 17.35 -15.04 -70.03
CA GLU A 78 16.06 -14.36 -70.24
C GLU A 78 15.39 -14.08 -68.86
N ALA A 79 14.98 -12.83 -68.68
CA ALA A 79 14.35 -12.40 -67.41
C ALA A 79 13.03 -13.15 -67.23
N PRO A 80 12.76 -13.67 -65.99
CA PRO A 80 11.46 -14.25 -65.66
C PRO A 80 10.36 -13.18 -65.81
N PRO A 81 9.12 -13.59 -66.15
CA PRO A 81 8.02 -12.63 -66.31
C PRO A 81 7.81 -11.89 -64.96
N PRO A 82 7.33 -10.63 -64.97
CA PRO A 82 7.10 -9.86 -63.75
C PRO A 82 6.15 -10.62 -62.85
N THR A 83 6.61 -10.93 -61.66
CA THR A 83 5.75 -11.45 -60.60
C THR A 83 4.75 -10.37 -60.26
N GLU A 84 3.46 -10.64 -60.40
CA GLU A 84 2.38 -9.77 -59.93
C GLU A 84 2.67 -9.40 -58.46
N PRO A 85 2.52 -8.11 -58.06
CA PRO A 85 2.69 -7.72 -56.67
C PRO A 85 1.70 -8.54 -55.84
N SER A 86 2.19 -9.37 -54.93
CA SER A 86 1.35 -10.01 -53.91
C SER A 86 0.63 -8.89 -53.16
N GLU A 87 -0.70 -8.89 -53.18
CA GLU A 87 -1.47 -8.00 -52.30
C GLU A 87 -0.95 -8.17 -50.86
N PRO A 88 -0.72 -7.06 -50.14
CA PRO A 88 -0.30 -7.15 -48.75
C PRO A 88 -1.37 -7.91 -47.98
N THR A 89 -1.04 -9.11 -47.54
CA THR A 89 -1.88 -9.85 -46.60
C THR A 89 -1.92 -9.00 -45.32
N THR A 90 -3.06 -8.37 -45.08
CA THR A 90 -3.27 -7.61 -43.84
C THR A 90 -3.31 -8.65 -42.70
N GLU A 91 -2.24 -8.77 -41.94
CA GLU A 91 -2.24 -9.60 -40.78
C GLU A 91 -3.33 -9.09 -39.83
N GLU A 92 -4.15 -10.01 -39.31
CA GLU A 92 -5.19 -9.70 -38.31
C GLU A 92 -4.53 -9.15 -37.06
N LEU A 93 -5.08 -8.06 -36.49
CA LEU A 93 -4.57 -7.44 -35.29
C LEU A 93 -4.74 -8.40 -34.10
N ALA A 94 -3.63 -8.83 -33.53
CA ALA A 94 -3.61 -9.74 -32.38
C ALA A 94 -2.40 -9.50 -31.46
N ILE A 95 -2.53 -9.80 -30.18
CA ILE A 95 -1.42 -9.98 -29.25
C ILE A 95 -1.07 -11.47 -29.30
N LEU A 96 0.13 -11.79 -29.78
CA LEU A 96 0.61 -13.16 -29.89
C LEU A 96 1.20 -13.67 -28.60
N SER A 97 1.85 -12.78 -27.83
CA SER A 97 2.36 -13.08 -26.50
C SER A 97 2.46 -11.79 -25.70
N PHE A 98 2.15 -11.89 -24.41
CA PHE A 98 2.45 -10.86 -23.41
C PHE A 98 2.85 -11.55 -22.11
N THR A 99 4.10 -11.39 -21.71
CA THR A 99 4.67 -12.12 -20.57
C THR A 99 5.45 -11.19 -19.66
N VAL A 100 5.64 -11.61 -18.41
CA VAL A 100 6.47 -10.90 -17.44
C VAL A 100 7.40 -11.88 -16.73
N VAL A 101 8.65 -11.47 -16.57
CA VAL A 101 9.66 -12.19 -15.77
C VAL A 101 10.08 -11.29 -14.61
N VAL A 102 10.07 -11.86 -13.41
CA VAL A 102 10.56 -11.21 -12.18
C VAL A 102 11.98 -11.65 -11.92
N GLY A 103 12.90 -10.70 -11.84
CA GLY A 103 14.32 -10.94 -11.52
C GLY A 103 14.73 -10.22 -10.25
N ASP A 104 15.68 -10.80 -9.49
CA ASP A 104 16.32 -10.14 -8.36
C ASP A 104 17.44 -9.23 -8.84
N VAL A 105 17.47 -7.99 -8.34
CA VAL A 105 18.53 -7.02 -8.60
C VAL A 105 18.95 -6.32 -7.32
N GLU A 106 20.10 -5.65 -7.33
CA GLU A 106 20.49 -4.81 -6.20
C GLU A 106 19.46 -3.71 -5.98
N GLY A 107 18.89 -3.64 -4.78
CA GLY A 107 17.87 -2.67 -4.39
C GLY A 107 16.43 -3.12 -4.60
N GLY A 108 16.17 -4.38 -4.98
CA GLY A 108 14.79 -4.89 -5.09
C GLY A 108 14.55 -5.90 -6.20
N LYS A 109 13.36 -5.88 -6.76
CA LYS A 109 12.94 -6.73 -7.88
C LYS A 109 12.87 -5.90 -9.16
N LYS A 110 13.21 -6.54 -10.27
CA LYS A 110 13.06 -5.99 -11.62
C LYS A 110 12.05 -6.82 -12.38
N LEU A 111 11.09 -6.15 -13.01
CA LEU A 111 10.11 -6.75 -13.89
C LEU A 111 10.56 -6.53 -15.35
N THR A 112 10.61 -7.59 -16.13
CA THR A 112 10.85 -7.51 -17.56
C THR A 112 9.60 -8.00 -18.29
N PHE A 113 8.86 -7.07 -18.88
CA PHE A 113 7.71 -7.35 -19.73
C PHE A 113 8.19 -7.59 -21.17
N SER A 114 7.65 -8.60 -21.85
CA SER A 114 7.95 -8.93 -23.23
C SER A 114 6.67 -9.19 -23.98
N TRP A 115 6.57 -8.67 -25.21
CA TRP A 115 5.38 -8.85 -26.06
C TRP A 115 5.72 -8.99 -27.52
N GLU A 116 4.82 -9.66 -28.23
CA GLU A 116 4.80 -9.80 -29.66
C GLU A 116 3.36 -9.64 -30.15
N THR A 117 3.17 -8.87 -31.24
CA THR A 117 1.85 -8.64 -31.83
C THR A 117 1.88 -8.90 -33.35
N ALA A 118 0.74 -9.25 -33.93
CA ALA A 118 0.50 -9.31 -35.34
C ALA A 118 -0.39 -8.14 -35.77
N GLY A 119 -0.17 -7.60 -36.98
CA GLY A 119 -1.00 -6.52 -37.54
C GLY A 119 -0.94 -5.17 -36.83
N ALA A 120 -0.20 -5.05 -35.75
CA ALA A 120 -0.08 -3.81 -35.01
C ALA A 120 1.00 -2.89 -35.56
N THR A 121 0.76 -1.58 -35.54
CA THR A 121 1.73 -0.53 -35.93
C THR A 121 2.35 0.17 -34.72
N ARG A 122 1.68 0.15 -33.57
CA ARG A 122 2.12 0.71 -32.27
C ARG A 122 1.46 -0.03 -31.12
N ALA A 123 2.02 0.12 -29.95
CA ALA A 123 1.41 -0.37 -28.74
C ALA A 123 1.62 0.63 -27.58
N THR A 124 0.84 0.44 -26.52
CA THR A 124 0.93 1.21 -25.27
C THR A 124 0.93 0.25 -24.10
N LEU A 125 1.87 0.41 -23.18
CA LEU A 125 1.83 -0.22 -21.86
C LEU A 125 1.18 0.72 -20.86
N ILE A 126 0.30 0.18 -20.02
CA ILE A 126 -0.39 0.93 -18.97
C ILE A 126 -0.20 0.19 -17.64
N SER A 127 0.38 0.86 -16.65
CA SER A 127 0.55 0.33 -15.29
C SER A 127 -0.52 0.88 -14.36
N GLY A 128 -1.04 -0.01 -13.50
CA GLY A 128 -1.95 0.32 -12.41
C GLY A 128 -3.42 0.15 -12.74
N THR A 129 -4.18 -0.13 -11.70
CA THR A 129 -5.66 -0.20 -11.73
C THR A 129 -6.30 1.16 -11.47
N SER A 130 -5.51 2.14 -11.01
CA SER A 130 -5.99 3.46 -10.66
C SER A 130 -6.37 4.24 -11.92
N GLN A 131 -7.67 4.42 -12.15
CA GLN A 131 -8.18 5.31 -13.20
C GLN A 131 -7.74 6.77 -13.02
N ARG A 132 -7.16 7.11 -11.87
CA ARG A 132 -6.80 8.48 -11.53
C ARG A 132 -5.44 8.92 -12.06
N PHE A 133 -4.44 8.02 -12.10
CA PHE A 133 -3.08 8.32 -12.59
C PHE A 133 -2.40 7.07 -13.17
N PRO A 134 -2.94 6.43 -14.23
CA PRO A 134 -2.25 5.32 -14.86
C PRO A 134 -0.97 5.85 -15.51
N GLN A 135 0.15 5.21 -15.25
CA GLN A 135 1.36 5.48 -16.03
C GLN A 135 1.22 4.82 -17.40
N ARG A 136 1.59 5.56 -18.45
CA ARG A 136 1.49 5.11 -19.84
C ARG A 136 2.82 5.27 -20.55
N TRP A 137 3.19 4.26 -21.32
CA TRP A 137 4.39 4.25 -22.16
C TRP A 137 4.01 3.83 -23.56
N GLU A 138 4.30 4.71 -24.52
CA GLU A 138 4.19 4.36 -25.94
C GLU A 138 5.38 3.46 -26.31
N VAL A 139 5.08 2.30 -26.89
CA VAL A 139 6.07 1.28 -27.22
C VAL A 139 5.86 0.77 -28.66
N GLY A 140 6.83 0.02 -29.18
CA GLY A 140 6.71 -0.65 -30.46
C GLY A 140 5.71 -1.80 -30.43
N PRO A 141 5.32 -2.31 -31.64
CA PRO A 141 4.40 -3.45 -31.75
C PRO A 141 4.96 -4.75 -31.15
N SER A 142 6.28 -4.85 -31.02
CA SER A 142 6.96 -5.94 -30.34
C SER A 142 8.15 -5.38 -29.55
N GLY A 143 8.49 -5.98 -28.43
CA GLY A 143 9.61 -5.52 -27.63
C GLY A 143 9.65 -6.01 -26.20
N THR A 144 10.48 -5.34 -25.43
CA THR A 144 10.62 -5.54 -23.99
C THR A 144 10.59 -4.20 -23.28
N TYR A 145 10.09 -4.20 -22.04
CA TYR A 145 10.09 -3.03 -21.16
C TYR A 145 10.45 -3.44 -19.74
N GLU A 146 11.38 -2.73 -19.13
CA GLU A 146 11.87 -3.04 -17.78
C GLU A 146 11.35 -2.01 -16.79
N VAL A 147 10.86 -2.50 -15.65
CA VAL A 147 10.41 -1.70 -14.50
C VAL A 147 11.20 -2.12 -13.29
N GLY A 148 11.68 -1.17 -12.52
CA GLY A 148 12.44 -1.42 -11.30
C GLY A 148 13.85 -0.84 -11.31
N PRO A 149 14.59 -0.97 -10.20
CA PRO A 149 14.25 -1.82 -9.06
C PRO A 149 13.07 -1.27 -8.26
N GLU A 150 12.05 -2.09 -8.13
CA GLU A 150 10.90 -1.77 -7.28
C GLU A 150 11.25 -2.08 -5.84
N THR A 151 11.28 -1.06 -5.01
CA THR A 151 11.38 -1.20 -3.56
C THR A 151 9.99 -1.34 -2.98
N THR A 152 9.72 -2.48 -2.42
CA THR A 152 8.74 -2.85 -1.38
C THR A 152 7.33 -2.24 -1.30
N GLY A 153 7.03 -1.11 -1.88
CA GLY A 153 5.74 -0.44 -1.68
C GLY A 153 4.69 -0.68 -2.77
N TYR A 154 5.09 -0.79 -4.01
CA TYR A 154 4.19 -0.91 -5.16
C TYR A 154 4.26 -2.30 -5.75
N ARG A 155 3.54 -3.20 -5.14
CA ARG A 155 3.59 -4.59 -5.50
C ARG A 155 2.65 -4.89 -6.63
N ASN A 156 3.28 -5.30 -7.72
CA ASN A 156 2.63 -6.06 -8.75
C ASN A 156 1.39 -5.38 -9.34
N PRO A 157 1.48 -4.10 -9.75
CA PRO A 157 0.37 -3.51 -10.47
C PRO A 157 0.13 -4.33 -11.72
N PRO A 158 -1.12 -4.63 -12.08
CA PRO A 158 -1.41 -5.24 -13.36
C PRO A 158 -0.87 -4.34 -14.47
N MET A 159 -0.22 -4.93 -15.46
CA MET A 159 0.24 -4.25 -16.65
C MET A 159 -0.67 -4.61 -17.81
N THR A 160 -1.21 -3.61 -18.50
CA THR A 160 -2.04 -3.78 -19.68
C THR A 160 -1.26 -3.37 -20.91
N LEU A 161 -1.16 -4.27 -21.88
CA LEU A 161 -0.69 -3.98 -23.23
C LEU A 161 -1.91 -3.69 -24.11
N ILE A 162 -1.88 -2.57 -24.84
CA ILE A 162 -2.88 -2.24 -25.86
C ILE A 162 -2.12 -2.10 -27.19
N ALA A 163 -2.45 -2.91 -28.17
CA ALA A 163 -1.89 -2.88 -29.51
C ALA A 163 -2.88 -2.26 -30.51
N TYR A 164 -2.40 -1.45 -31.42
CA TYR A 164 -3.20 -0.70 -32.41
C TYR A 164 -2.72 -0.99 -33.82
N ASP A 165 -3.67 -1.19 -34.75
CA ASP A 165 -3.39 -1.25 -36.18
C ASP A 165 -3.28 0.16 -36.86
N SER A 166 -3.08 0.20 -38.16
CA SER A 166 -3.01 1.45 -38.91
C SER A 166 -4.36 2.17 -39.05
N LEU A 167 -5.47 1.49 -38.79
CA LEU A 167 -6.83 2.02 -38.83
C LEU A 167 -7.29 2.55 -37.47
N GLY A 168 -6.53 2.27 -36.41
CA GLY A 168 -6.85 2.66 -35.06
C GLY A 168 -7.72 1.63 -34.28
N ASN A 169 -7.93 0.43 -34.85
CA ASN A 169 -8.51 -0.66 -34.10
C ASN A 169 -7.54 -1.08 -32.99
N GLU A 170 -8.07 -1.59 -31.87
CA GLU A 170 -7.27 -1.99 -30.71
C GLU A 170 -7.60 -3.38 -30.19
N VAL A 171 -6.58 -4.06 -29.68
CA VAL A 171 -6.71 -5.27 -28.84
C VAL A 171 -5.90 -5.06 -27.58
N SER A 172 -6.33 -5.63 -26.46
CA SER A 172 -5.65 -5.47 -25.18
C SER A 172 -5.57 -6.76 -24.38
N GLU A 173 -4.49 -6.90 -23.63
CA GLU A 173 -4.26 -7.99 -22.68
C GLU A 173 -3.68 -7.42 -21.39
N THR A 174 -4.09 -7.96 -20.25
CA THR A 174 -3.61 -7.56 -18.94
C THR A 174 -2.97 -8.76 -18.25
N ILE A 175 -1.75 -8.58 -17.76
CA ILE A 175 -1.03 -9.58 -17.00
C ILE A 175 -0.61 -9.01 -15.64
N GLN A 176 -0.39 -9.89 -14.70
CA GLN A 176 0.16 -9.57 -13.40
C GLN A 176 1.38 -10.45 -13.15
N ALA A 177 2.48 -9.85 -12.66
CA ALA A 177 3.66 -10.65 -12.32
C ALA A 177 3.36 -11.52 -11.09
N ASP A 178 3.86 -12.75 -11.08
CA ASP A 178 3.86 -13.59 -9.88
C ASP A 178 5.01 -13.15 -8.97
N TRP A 179 4.68 -12.25 -8.05
CA TRP A 179 5.64 -11.65 -7.14
C TRP A 179 5.28 -12.03 -5.71
N PRO A 180 6.10 -12.85 -5.05
CA PRO A 180 5.85 -13.23 -3.66
C PRO A 180 5.83 -11.99 -2.77
N CYS A 181 4.92 -11.97 -1.80
CA CYS A 181 4.88 -10.91 -0.80
C CYS A 181 6.20 -10.86 -0.02
N GLU A 182 6.69 -9.65 0.26
CA GLU A 182 7.89 -9.46 1.07
C GLU A 182 7.66 -9.85 2.53
N TYR A 183 6.44 -9.55 3.01
CA TYR A 183 6.02 -9.87 4.37
C TYR A 183 4.92 -10.92 4.35
N ALA A 184 4.83 -11.72 5.42
CA ALA A 184 3.76 -12.67 5.62
C ALA A 184 2.66 -12.09 6.51
N TYR A 185 1.44 -12.59 6.37
CA TYR A 185 0.39 -12.32 7.35
C TYR A 185 0.62 -13.13 8.62
N PHE A 186 0.20 -12.60 9.77
CA PHE A 186 0.23 -13.32 11.05
C PHE A 186 -0.92 -14.33 11.21
N PHE A 187 -1.71 -14.57 10.17
CA PHE A 187 -2.89 -15.44 10.17
C PHE A 187 -3.10 -16.14 8.83
N GLU A 188 -3.89 -17.22 8.86
CA GLU A 188 -4.32 -17.98 7.68
C GLU A 188 -5.87 -18.10 7.68
N PRO A 189 -6.52 -18.12 6.50
CA PRO A 189 -5.92 -17.97 5.18
C PRO A 189 -5.45 -16.55 4.91
N ALA A 190 -4.29 -16.44 4.27
CA ALA A 190 -3.73 -15.14 3.89
C ALA A 190 -4.57 -14.50 2.77
N PRO A 191 -4.82 -13.18 2.80
CA PRO A 191 -5.40 -12.45 1.69
C PRO A 191 -4.52 -12.49 0.43
N GLU A 192 -5.12 -12.35 -0.76
CA GLU A 192 -4.38 -12.29 -2.02
C GLU A 192 -3.44 -11.08 -2.11
N ALA A 193 -3.88 -9.92 -1.61
CA ALA A 193 -3.05 -8.72 -1.59
C ALA A 193 -2.03 -8.81 -0.46
N CYS A 194 -0.79 -8.41 -0.74
CA CYS A 194 0.31 -8.46 0.23
C CYS A 194 0.11 -7.55 1.45
N PRO A 195 0.66 -7.92 2.61
CA PRO A 195 0.76 -6.99 3.72
C PRO A 195 1.76 -5.86 3.43
N LEU A 196 1.54 -4.72 4.04
CA LEU A 196 2.35 -3.52 3.82
C LEU A 196 3.70 -3.58 4.55
N TYR A 197 3.74 -4.30 5.67
CA TYR A 197 4.91 -4.48 6.54
C TYR A 197 4.74 -5.74 7.40
N ASP A 198 5.79 -6.13 8.13
CA ASP A 198 5.70 -7.19 9.13
C ASP A 198 4.63 -6.89 10.19
N PRO A 199 3.95 -7.92 10.73
CA PRO A 199 3.00 -7.71 11.81
C PRO A 199 3.69 -7.03 13.01
N SER A 200 3.01 -6.07 13.61
CA SER A 200 3.45 -5.46 14.86
C SER A 200 2.70 -6.09 16.03
N GLU A 201 3.46 -6.51 17.05
CA GLU A 201 2.89 -6.95 18.32
C GLU A 201 2.56 -5.73 19.16
N THR A 202 1.41 -5.77 19.83
CA THR A 202 0.92 -4.71 20.72
C THR A 202 0.15 -5.28 21.88
N TRP A 203 0.25 -4.64 23.04
CA TRP A 203 -0.63 -4.96 24.14
C TRP A 203 -2.05 -4.46 23.84
N ALA A 204 -3.03 -5.27 24.16
CA ALA A 204 -4.44 -5.01 23.88
C ALA A 204 -5.34 -5.35 25.08
N ALA A 205 -6.52 -4.76 25.07
CA ALA A 205 -7.61 -5.18 25.91
C ALA A 205 -8.87 -5.35 25.05
N GLU A 206 -9.70 -6.31 25.39
CA GLU A 206 -10.99 -6.55 24.75
C GLU A 206 -12.09 -6.64 25.78
N GLN A 207 -13.27 -6.13 25.41
CA GLN A 207 -14.48 -6.29 26.17
C GLN A 207 -15.66 -6.55 25.24
N PRO A 208 -16.29 -7.74 25.28
CA PRO A 208 -17.54 -8.04 24.60
C PRO A 208 -18.74 -7.31 25.24
N PHE A 209 -19.68 -6.90 24.38
CA PHE A 209 -20.92 -6.24 24.73
C PHE A 209 -22.13 -7.00 24.14
N GLU A 210 -23.35 -6.65 24.54
CA GLU A 210 -24.56 -7.26 24.02
C GLU A 210 -24.68 -7.16 22.50
N ASN A 211 -24.24 -6.03 21.91
CA ASN A 211 -24.37 -5.75 20.48
C ASN A 211 -23.02 -5.45 19.79
N GLY A 212 -21.92 -6.01 20.29
CA GLY A 212 -20.60 -5.79 19.69
C GLY A 212 -19.46 -6.05 20.65
N ARG A 213 -18.36 -5.33 20.44
CA ARG A 213 -17.17 -5.38 21.26
C ARG A 213 -16.37 -4.09 21.20
N MET A 214 -15.57 -3.84 22.21
CA MET A 214 -14.48 -2.86 22.16
C MET A 214 -13.15 -3.57 22.21
N VAL A 215 -12.17 -3.07 21.43
CA VAL A 215 -10.77 -3.50 21.48
C VAL A 215 -9.91 -2.25 21.65
N TRP A 216 -9.11 -2.22 22.70
CA TRP A 216 -8.11 -1.20 22.94
C TRP A 216 -6.75 -1.73 22.51
N LEU A 217 -5.97 -0.89 21.83
CA LEU A 217 -4.61 -1.19 21.37
C LEU A 217 -3.67 -0.15 21.97
N GLU A 218 -2.60 -0.59 22.62
CA GLU A 218 -1.59 0.31 23.17
C GLU A 218 -0.91 1.10 22.09
N GLU A 219 -0.51 0.43 21.01
CA GLU A 219 0.16 1.03 19.88
C GLU A 219 -0.34 0.39 18.57
N VAL A 220 -0.63 1.23 17.60
CA VAL A 220 -0.95 0.85 16.25
C VAL A 220 0.11 1.44 15.32
N ARG A 221 0.84 0.59 14.63
CA ARG A 221 1.85 1.02 13.66
C ARG A 221 1.28 0.99 12.26
N GLY A 222 1.49 2.08 11.53
CA GLY A 222 1.36 2.16 10.10
C GLY A 222 2.73 2.27 9.45
N GLU A 223 2.79 2.38 8.15
CA GLU A 223 4.04 2.49 7.39
C GLU A 223 4.90 3.70 7.85
N THR A 224 4.27 4.85 8.06
CA THR A 224 4.93 6.13 8.37
C THR A 224 4.49 6.78 9.67
N PHE A 225 3.62 6.13 10.45
CA PHE A 225 3.09 6.69 11.68
C PHE A 225 2.92 5.62 12.75
N VAL A 226 2.91 6.09 13.97
CA VAL A 226 2.54 5.31 15.16
C VAL A 226 1.43 6.06 15.87
N THR A 227 0.33 5.37 16.14
CA THR A 227 -0.79 5.91 16.94
C THR A 227 -0.90 5.10 18.21
N GLN A 228 -0.95 5.78 19.34
CA GLN A 228 -1.06 5.12 20.64
C GLN A 228 -2.48 5.17 21.19
N ARG A 229 -2.84 4.18 22.02
CA ARG A 229 -4.06 4.15 22.82
C ARG A 229 -5.34 4.33 21.98
N GLN A 230 -5.51 3.45 20.98
CA GLN A 230 -6.72 3.44 20.15
C GLN A 230 -7.78 2.53 20.72
N ILE A 231 -9.04 2.98 20.69
CA ILE A 231 -10.22 2.13 20.97
C ILE A 231 -10.98 1.91 19.67
N LEU A 232 -11.15 0.67 19.30
CA LEU A 232 -11.96 0.22 18.18
C LEU A 232 -13.27 -0.31 18.73
N VAL A 233 -14.39 0.21 18.23
CA VAL A 233 -15.74 -0.20 18.60
C VAL A 233 -16.35 -0.95 17.42
N PHE A 234 -16.57 -2.23 17.58
CA PHE A 234 -17.13 -3.12 16.57
C PHE A 234 -18.59 -3.45 16.89
N TYR A 235 -19.51 -3.07 16.03
CA TYR A 235 -20.94 -3.33 16.18
C TYR A 235 -21.36 -4.60 15.42
N ASN A 236 -22.36 -5.32 15.93
CA ASN A 236 -22.89 -6.54 15.32
C ASN A 236 -23.51 -6.33 13.92
N ASP A 237 -23.76 -5.08 13.52
CA ASP A 237 -24.22 -4.73 12.18
C ASP A 237 -23.09 -4.68 11.13
N GLY A 238 -21.86 -5.05 11.50
CA GLY A 238 -20.68 -5.03 10.64
C GLY A 238 -20.01 -3.68 10.49
N LYS A 239 -20.44 -2.66 11.23
CA LYS A 239 -19.80 -1.33 11.27
C LYS A 239 -18.80 -1.26 12.41
N TYR A 240 -17.77 -0.43 12.23
CA TYR A 240 -16.88 -0.07 13.31
C TYR A 240 -16.69 1.45 13.39
N GLU A 241 -16.28 1.89 14.56
CA GLU A 241 -15.87 3.27 14.84
C GLU A 241 -14.53 3.25 15.57
N GLN A 242 -13.72 4.29 15.36
CA GLN A 242 -12.38 4.42 15.94
C GLN A 242 -12.32 5.66 16.80
N TYR A 243 -11.70 5.52 17.99
CA TYR A 243 -11.56 6.59 18.96
C TYR A 243 -10.19 6.60 19.58
N GLN A 244 -9.74 7.78 19.99
CA GLN A 244 -8.59 7.93 20.86
C GLN A 244 -9.01 7.64 22.31
N ASP A 245 -8.28 6.78 23.04
CA ASP A 245 -8.46 6.63 24.47
C ASP A 245 -7.97 7.90 25.20
N THR A 246 -8.88 8.60 25.82
CA THR A 246 -8.63 9.84 26.57
C THR A 246 -8.70 9.65 28.09
N TRP A 247 -8.88 8.42 28.56
CA TRP A 247 -8.86 8.15 29.99
C TRP A 247 -7.43 8.21 30.52
N MET A 248 -7.25 8.83 31.69
CA MET A 248 -5.95 8.98 32.33
C MET A 248 -6.02 8.41 33.76
N GLU A 249 -4.91 7.84 34.20
CA GLU A 249 -4.78 7.38 35.58
C GLU A 249 -5.15 8.49 36.57
N GLY A 250 -5.91 8.11 37.63
CA GLY A 250 -6.47 9.05 38.62
C GLY A 250 -7.85 9.61 38.26
N GLN A 251 -8.36 9.41 37.06
CA GLN A 251 -9.76 9.67 36.69
C GLN A 251 -10.66 8.53 37.24
N ALA A 252 -11.94 8.82 37.42
CA ALA A 252 -12.91 7.80 37.82
C ALA A 252 -12.94 6.65 36.78
N GLU A 253 -12.77 5.43 37.24
CA GLU A 253 -12.82 4.24 36.39
C GLU A 253 -14.26 3.93 35.92
N SER A 254 -15.25 4.17 36.78
CA SER A 254 -16.68 3.90 36.54
C SER A 254 -17.53 5.01 37.12
N ASP A 255 -18.84 4.98 36.82
CA ASP A 255 -19.82 5.84 37.45
C ASP A 255 -20.67 5.01 38.41
N PRO A 256 -20.62 5.26 39.74
CA PRO A 256 -21.36 4.48 40.76
C PRO A 256 -22.89 4.65 40.62
N LEU A 257 -23.36 5.66 39.93
CA LEU A 257 -24.80 5.87 39.67
C LEU A 257 -25.32 5.00 38.51
N ILE A 258 -24.43 4.44 37.72
CA ILE A 258 -24.79 3.56 36.60
C ILE A 258 -24.68 2.10 37.05
N VAL A 259 -25.79 1.54 37.50
CA VAL A 259 -25.85 0.17 38.02
C VAL A 259 -26.17 -0.78 36.86
N PRO A 260 -25.28 -1.76 36.52
CA PRO A 260 -25.56 -2.73 35.49
C PRO A 260 -26.68 -3.70 35.88
N PRO A 261 -27.46 -4.21 34.93
CA PRO A 261 -28.36 -5.33 35.19
C PRO A 261 -27.60 -6.57 35.66
N SER A 262 -28.33 -7.49 36.32
CA SER A 262 -27.72 -8.74 36.83
C SER A 262 -27.05 -9.53 35.69
N GLY A 263 -25.78 -9.90 35.89
CA GLY A 263 -24.99 -10.66 34.91
C GLY A 263 -24.32 -9.81 33.82
N LEU A 264 -24.51 -8.49 33.87
CA LEU A 264 -23.85 -7.55 32.94
C LEU A 264 -22.89 -6.65 33.73
N TYR A 265 -22.02 -5.95 33.01
CA TYR A 265 -20.95 -5.15 33.57
C TYR A 265 -20.98 -3.72 33.02
N GLN A 266 -20.68 -2.76 33.89
CA GLN A 266 -20.32 -1.44 33.46
C GLN A 266 -18.87 -1.48 32.97
N PRO A 267 -18.56 -1.03 31.74
CA PRO A 267 -17.18 -0.91 31.31
C PRO A 267 -16.44 0.15 32.13
N VAL A 268 -15.12 -0.03 32.30
CA VAL A 268 -14.28 0.81 33.15
C VAL A 268 -13.19 1.52 32.34
N ARG A 269 -12.50 2.47 32.97
CA ARG A 269 -11.34 3.17 32.38
C ARG A 269 -11.65 3.76 31.00
N GLY A 270 -10.78 3.48 29.97
CA GLY A 270 -10.94 3.98 28.61
C GLY A 270 -12.24 3.55 27.95
N PHE A 271 -12.58 2.27 28.04
CA PHE A 271 -13.86 1.75 27.54
C PHE A 271 -15.05 2.39 28.26
N GLY A 272 -14.95 2.50 29.59
CA GLY A 272 -16.00 3.10 30.41
C GLY A 272 -16.22 4.58 30.09
N LYS A 273 -15.14 5.34 29.93
CA LYS A 273 -15.22 6.75 29.58
C LYS A 273 -15.87 6.93 28.19
N LEU A 274 -15.36 6.20 27.17
CA LEU A 274 -15.93 6.24 25.83
C LEU A 274 -17.43 5.88 25.83
N TRP A 275 -17.79 4.78 26.48
CA TRP A 275 -19.17 4.26 26.56
C TRP A 275 -20.14 5.22 27.25
N ARG A 276 -19.68 5.94 28.28
CA ARG A 276 -20.53 6.90 29.01
C ARG A 276 -20.66 8.25 28.32
N GLU A 277 -19.54 8.73 27.73
CA GLU A 277 -19.42 10.14 27.31
C GLU A 277 -19.64 10.35 25.82
N THR A 278 -19.53 9.27 25.00
CA THR A 278 -19.71 9.40 23.56
C THR A 278 -21.15 9.09 23.17
N ALA A 279 -21.81 10.06 22.58
CA ALA A 279 -23.22 9.93 22.16
C ALA A 279 -23.43 8.73 21.24
N GLY A 280 -24.41 7.89 21.57
CA GLY A 280 -24.82 6.74 20.76
C GLY A 280 -23.99 5.48 20.93
N VAL A 281 -22.78 5.51 21.51
CA VAL A 281 -21.95 4.31 21.73
C VAL A 281 -22.64 3.36 22.68
N ARG A 282 -23.09 3.86 23.83
CA ARG A 282 -23.81 3.06 24.83
C ARG A 282 -25.10 2.46 24.24
N ASP A 283 -25.87 3.27 23.55
CA ASP A 283 -27.17 2.84 23.03
C ASP A 283 -27.05 1.76 21.95
N LYS A 284 -25.98 1.83 21.15
CA LYS A 284 -25.68 0.86 20.10
C LYS A 284 -25.08 -0.43 20.65
N LEU A 285 -24.13 -0.35 21.59
CA LEU A 285 -23.41 -1.51 22.14
C LEU A 285 -24.21 -2.26 23.21
N GLY A 286 -25.03 -1.56 23.99
CA GLY A 286 -25.60 -2.11 25.22
C GLY A 286 -24.54 -2.22 26.35
N TRP A 287 -24.73 -3.18 27.24
CA TRP A 287 -23.87 -3.43 28.37
C TRP A 287 -22.74 -4.42 28.01
N ALA A 288 -21.65 -4.34 28.76
CA ALA A 288 -20.60 -5.36 28.65
C ALA A 288 -21.09 -6.69 29.24
N THR A 289 -20.79 -7.79 28.55
CA THR A 289 -21.24 -9.15 28.93
C THR A 289 -20.22 -9.90 29.79
N VAL A 290 -18.95 -9.46 29.73
CA VAL A 290 -17.86 -9.96 30.57
C VAL A 290 -16.97 -8.80 31.01
N PRO A 291 -16.14 -8.96 32.06
CA PRO A 291 -15.10 -7.99 32.36
C PRO A 291 -14.10 -7.81 31.23
N GLU A 292 -13.38 -6.69 31.23
CA GLU A 292 -12.26 -6.41 30.34
C GLU A 292 -11.16 -7.45 30.48
N LEU A 293 -10.62 -7.93 29.36
CA LEU A 293 -9.56 -8.94 29.26
C LEU A 293 -8.35 -8.35 28.53
N GLY A 294 -7.18 -8.37 29.17
CA GLY A 294 -5.91 -7.96 28.55
C GLY A 294 -5.20 -9.12 27.88
N PHE A 295 -4.52 -8.86 26.75
CA PHE A 295 -3.81 -9.89 25.98
C PHE A 295 -2.79 -9.28 25.02
N ASP A 296 -1.86 -10.12 24.51
CA ASP A 296 -0.97 -9.76 23.43
C ASP A 296 -1.68 -9.92 22.09
N SER A 297 -1.73 -8.87 21.31
CA SER A 297 -2.38 -8.78 20.01
C SER A 297 -1.36 -8.54 18.91
N SER A 298 -1.74 -8.87 17.68
CA SER A 298 -0.99 -8.54 16.47
C SER A 298 -1.80 -7.61 15.58
N TRP A 299 -1.12 -6.63 15.02
CA TRP A 299 -1.69 -5.65 14.10
C TRP A 299 -0.92 -5.65 12.79
N GLN A 300 -1.62 -5.56 11.66
CA GLN A 300 -1.01 -5.46 10.34
C GLN A 300 -1.94 -4.78 9.36
N GLN A 301 -1.39 -4.07 8.37
CA GLN A 301 -2.16 -3.48 7.29
C GLN A 301 -1.88 -4.19 5.97
N ARG A 302 -2.91 -4.26 5.14
CA ARG A 302 -2.80 -4.70 3.76
C ARG A 302 -2.39 -3.54 2.87
N PHE A 303 -1.52 -3.78 1.92
CA PHE A 303 -1.26 -2.82 0.86
C PHE A 303 -2.55 -2.52 0.08
N GLN A 304 -2.79 -1.25 -0.18
CA GLN A 304 -3.90 -0.78 -0.99
C GLN A 304 -3.50 0.51 -1.70
N GLU A 305 -3.73 0.60 -3.00
CA GLU A 305 -3.36 1.77 -3.81
C GLU A 305 -4.12 3.05 -3.44
N SER A 306 -5.24 2.91 -2.76
CA SER A 306 -6.08 4.03 -2.34
C SER A 306 -6.50 3.91 -0.89
N LEU A 307 -6.61 5.06 -0.22
CA LEU A 307 -7.23 5.15 1.09
C LEU A 307 -8.77 5.16 0.96
N PRO A 308 -9.49 4.64 1.94
CA PRO A 308 -9.03 4.09 3.22
C PRO A 308 -8.38 2.71 3.08
N SER A 309 -7.46 2.38 3.98
CA SER A 309 -6.74 1.11 3.98
C SER A 309 -7.50 0.00 4.70
N VAL A 310 -7.06 -1.24 4.50
CA VAL A 310 -7.56 -2.41 5.22
C VAL A 310 -6.52 -2.81 6.27
N ALA A 311 -6.99 -3.08 7.47
CA ALA A 311 -6.15 -3.52 8.58
C ALA A 311 -6.68 -4.82 9.20
N TYR A 312 -5.81 -5.51 9.91
CA TYR A 312 -6.10 -6.77 10.60
C TYR A 312 -5.66 -6.67 12.05
N VAL A 313 -6.49 -7.15 12.95
CA VAL A 313 -6.21 -7.19 14.38
C VAL A 313 -6.60 -8.56 14.95
N ARG A 314 -5.69 -9.16 15.73
CA ARG A 314 -5.99 -10.37 16.50
C ARG A 314 -6.74 -9.98 17.77
N ILE A 315 -7.81 -10.68 18.10
CA ILE A 315 -8.57 -10.50 19.33
C ILE A 315 -8.26 -11.60 20.35
N PHE A 316 -8.82 -11.47 21.57
CA PHE A 316 -8.50 -12.31 22.71
C PHE A 316 -8.65 -13.82 22.46
N ASP A 317 -9.67 -14.24 21.70
CA ASP A 317 -9.92 -15.65 21.38
C ASP A 317 -9.06 -16.19 20.23
N GLY A 318 -8.14 -15.39 19.71
CA GLY A 318 -7.23 -15.74 18.62
C GLY A 318 -7.78 -15.48 17.21
N ARG A 319 -9.06 -15.17 17.07
CA ARG A 319 -9.64 -14.78 15.77
C ARG A 319 -9.08 -13.46 15.30
N VAL A 320 -9.14 -13.25 13.99
CA VAL A 320 -8.68 -12.02 13.35
C VAL A 320 -9.86 -11.27 12.75
N ILE A 321 -9.91 -9.98 13.04
CA ILE A 321 -10.85 -9.02 12.47
C ILE A 321 -10.17 -8.30 11.31
N GLU A 322 -10.83 -8.28 10.15
CA GLU A 322 -10.54 -7.36 9.05
C GLU A 322 -11.32 -6.07 9.26
N ILE A 323 -10.64 -4.96 9.13
CA ILE A 323 -11.17 -3.60 9.26
C ILE A 323 -11.01 -2.91 7.90
N ASP A 324 -12.11 -2.61 7.23
CA ASP A 324 -12.12 -1.85 5.98
C ASP A 324 -12.54 -0.40 6.27
N GLY A 325 -11.70 0.53 5.86
CA GLY A 325 -11.89 1.95 6.17
C GLY A 325 -10.89 2.52 7.17
N TRP A 326 -9.81 1.80 7.49
CA TRP A 326 -8.77 2.27 8.40
C TRP A 326 -8.05 3.52 7.87
N GLY A 327 -7.78 4.48 8.74
CA GLY A 327 -6.90 5.62 8.49
C GLY A 327 -7.58 6.98 8.54
N TRP A 328 -8.22 7.41 7.48
CA TRP A 328 -8.70 8.80 7.34
C TRP A 328 -10.17 9.00 7.73
N VAL A 329 -10.88 7.94 7.93
CA VAL A 329 -12.28 7.94 8.38
C VAL A 329 -12.36 7.44 9.81
N THR A 330 -13.31 7.97 10.56
CA THR A 330 -13.53 7.59 11.96
C THR A 330 -14.30 6.27 12.10
N GLY A 331 -14.61 5.61 11.00
CA GLY A 331 -15.34 4.34 10.97
C GLY A 331 -15.42 3.75 9.57
N GLY A 332 -15.87 2.52 9.51
CA GLY A 332 -16.00 1.74 8.27
C GLY A 332 -16.75 0.44 8.54
N THR A 333 -16.32 -0.65 7.90
CA THR A 333 -16.89 -1.99 8.09
C THR A 333 -15.87 -2.96 8.63
N TRP A 334 -16.36 -4.04 9.24
CA TRP A 334 -15.52 -5.08 9.78
C TRP A 334 -16.15 -6.46 9.58
N LYS A 335 -15.30 -7.48 9.59
CA LYS A 335 -15.70 -8.90 9.58
C LYS A 335 -14.62 -9.76 10.20
N PHE A 336 -14.98 -10.98 10.60
CA PHE A 336 -13.97 -11.99 10.90
C PHE A 336 -13.40 -12.57 9.60
N VAL A 337 -12.08 -12.76 9.55
CA VAL A 337 -11.38 -13.42 8.44
C VAL A 337 -10.88 -14.81 8.81
N THR A 338 -10.81 -15.09 10.10
CA THR A 338 -10.54 -16.43 10.63
C THR A 338 -11.79 -16.98 11.32
N PRO A 339 -12.04 -18.27 11.26
CA PRO A 339 -13.22 -18.91 11.88
C PRO A 339 -13.26 -18.77 13.40
#